data_1309b14ee158719d7da5638cb19291fa
#
_entry.id   1309b14ee158719d7da5638cb19291fa
#
_cell.length_a   1.000
_cell.length_b   1.000
_cell.length_c   1.000
_cell.angle_alpha   90.00
_cell.angle_beta   90.00
_cell.angle_gamma   90.00
#
_symmetry.space_group_name_H-M   'P 1'
#
loop_
_entity.id
_entity.type
_entity.pdbx_description
1 polymer ?
#
loop_
_entity_poly.entity_id
_entity_poly.type
_entity_poly.pdbx_seq_one_letter_code
_entity_poly.pdbx_strand_id
1 'polypeptide(L)'
;MAEQTKVKTLEKVVIRFSGDSGDGMQLTGTIFSNLSAVFGNEISTFPDYPAEVRAPQGTLSGVSGFQVHLGSRKIFTPGDKADVLVAMNPAALKVNVKHLKPNAIVLIDTDSFKKSDLDKALFTTDDPFTELGLTGVQVVAAPISTMVKDGLVEFGLDNKSALRCKNMFALGLVCWLFERPLEEAMHMLQNKFAKKPVIAQANIKALTDGYNYGNNIHASVSTYRIESKKAEPGFYTDVNGNKATSYGLIAAAEKAGLQLFLGSYPITPATDILHELSKRKDLGVITVQAEDEIAGICTSIGASFAGCLAATSTSGPGLALKSEAIGLAVIAELPLVIIDVQRGGPSTGLPTKSEQTDLMQALYGRNGESPAVVMAASTPTDCFDAAFWAGKLAVEHMTPVILLTDAFIANGSSAWRIPEMDKYPEIKPNYVANYQDEKVWKAYRRNKESLVRYWAIPGTEGFAHRLGGLEKDY
;
A
#
# COMPACT_ATOMS: atom_id res chain seq x y z
N MET A 1 39.16 -19.30 21.27
CA MET A 1 37.85 -19.90 21.10
C MET A 1 36.93 -18.77 20.63
N ALA A 2 36.37 -18.82 19.42
CA ALA A 2 35.42 -17.82 18.97
C ALA A 2 34.18 -17.94 19.87
N GLU A 3 33.81 -16.88 20.56
CA GLU A 3 32.53 -16.82 21.27
C GLU A 3 31.42 -17.02 20.24
N GLN A 4 30.64 -18.08 20.38
CA GLN A 4 29.50 -18.32 19.54
C GLN A 4 28.49 -17.18 19.76
N THR A 5 28.12 -16.49 18.69
CA THR A 5 27.06 -15.47 18.70
C THR A 5 25.80 -16.08 19.32
N LYS A 6 25.33 -15.50 20.41
CA LYS A 6 24.17 -16.03 21.13
C LYS A 6 22.90 -15.69 20.37
N VAL A 7 22.28 -16.69 19.76
CA VAL A 7 20.95 -16.54 19.09
C VAL A 7 19.86 -16.44 20.14
N LYS A 8 19.06 -15.38 20.09
CA LYS A 8 17.86 -15.19 20.94
C LYS A 8 16.61 -15.38 20.11
N THR A 9 15.75 -16.30 20.52
CA THR A 9 14.44 -16.48 19.87
C THR A 9 13.45 -15.43 20.38
N LEU A 10 12.78 -14.74 19.45
CA LEU A 10 11.75 -13.75 19.72
C LEU A 10 10.41 -14.22 19.11
N GLU A 11 9.31 -13.90 19.80
CA GLU A 11 7.96 -14.14 19.27
C GLU A 11 7.55 -13.10 18.23
N LYS A 12 7.97 -11.86 18.43
CA LYS A 12 7.69 -10.72 17.53
C LYS A 12 8.76 -9.65 17.66
N VAL A 13 8.90 -8.82 16.62
CA VAL A 13 9.81 -7.68 16.61
C VAL A 13 9.26 -6.57 15.71
N VAL A 14 9.53 -5.34 16.07
CA VAL A 14 9.25 -4.14 15.28
C VAL A 14 10.56 -3.52 14.84
N ILE A 15 10.76 -3.40 13.53
CA ILE A 15 11.94 -2.81 12.90
C ILE A 15 11.50 -1.55 12.16
N ARG A 16 12.21 -0.44 12.37
CA ARG A 16 11.97 0.81 11.68
C ARG A 16 13.19 1.22 10.87
N PHE A 17 13.02 1.35 9.57
CA PHE A 17 14.01 1.88 8.64
C PHE A 17 13.74 3.37 8.46
N SER A 18 14.74 4.24 8.60
CA SER A 18 14.56 5.68 8.51
C SER A 18 15.78 6.40 7.92
N GLY A 19 15.51 7.38 7.08
CA GLY A 19 16.49 8.21 6.39
C GLY A 19 15.81 9.33 5.63
N ASP A 20 16.52 10.01 4.75
CA ASP A 20 15.92 11.01 3.87
C ASP A 20 15.03 10.37 2.80
N SER A 21 14.11 11.14 2.24
CA SER A 21 13.19 10.71 1.18
C SER A 21 13.88 10.09 -0.05
N GLY A 22 15.17 10.32 -0.25
CA GLY A 22 15.99 9.75 -1.34
C GLY A 22 16.83 8.52 -0.94
N ASP A 23 16.88 8.16 0.33
CA ASP A 23 17.76 7.10 0.85
C ASP A 23 17.26 5.67 0.57
N GLY A 24 16.07 5.51 -0.01
CA GLY A 24 15.53 4.20 -0.40
C GLY A 24 15.00 3.38 0.76
N MET A 25 14.64 3.98 1.90
CA MET A 25 14.12 3.27 3.07
C MET A 25 12.81 2.53 2.80
N GLN A 26 11.96 3.05 1.93
CA GLN A 26 10.74 2.38 1.49
C GLN A 26 11.07 1.05 0.78
N LEU A 27 12.06 1.06 -0.13
CA LEU A 27 12.50 -0.15 -0.83
C LEU A 27 13.11 -1.17 0.14
N THR A 28 13.95 -0.71 1.07
CA THR A 28 14.58 -1.55 2.08
C THR A 28 13.53 -2.27 2.94
N GLY A 29 12.57 -1.53 3.45
CA GLY A 29 11.48 -2.08 4.25
C GLY A 29 10.60 -3.03 3.45
N THR A 30 10.26 -2.71 2.20
CA THR A 30 9.47 -3.60 1.31
C THR A 30 10.20 -4.92 1.03
N ILE A 31 11.51 -4.89 0.76
CA ILE A 31 12.27 -6.13 0.55
C ILE A 31 12.30 -6.94 1.84
N PHE A 32 12.56 -6.31 2.98
CA PHE A 32 12.62 -7.01 4.26
C PHE A 32 11.27 -7.62 4.68
N SER A 33 10.16 -6.91 4.45
CA SER A 33 8.82 -7.43 4.73
C SER A 33 8.49 -8.63 3.84
N ASN A 34 8.82 -8.56 2.55
CA ASN A 34 8.62 -9.65 1.62
C ASN A 34 9.44 -10.89 2.00
N LEU A 35 10.74 -10.73 2.30
CA LEU A 35 11.59 -11.80 2.84
C LEU A 35 10.95 -12.48 4.05
N SER A 36 10.42 -11.67 4.97
CA SER A 36 9.81 -12.18 6.20
C SER A 36 8.51 -12.95 5.92
N ALA A 37 7.70 -12.48 4.96
CA ALA A 37 6.49 -13.18 4.52
C ALA A 37 6.82 -14.51 3.84
N VAL A 38 7.81 -14.52 2.92
CA VAL A 38 8.29 -15.75 2.25
C VAL A 38 8.86 -16.75 3.26
N PHE A 39 9.56 -16.27 4.29
CA PHE A 39 10.05 -17.09 5.40
C PHE A 39 8.93 -17.66 6.28
N GLY A 40 7.69 -17.21 6.10
CA GLY A 40 6.51 -17.69 6.81
C GLY A 40 6.19 -16.92 8.09
N ASN A 41 6.68 -15.71 8.24
CA ASN A 41 6.25 -14.82 9.32
C ASN A 41 4.95 -14.08 8.97
N GLU A 42 4.15 -13.81 9.98
CA GLU A 42 3.13 -12.76 9.88
C GLU A 42 3.80 -11.39 9.86
N ILE A 43 3.27 -10.51 9.03
CA ILE A 43 3.79 -9.17 8.87
C ILE A 43 2.68 -8.12 8.92
N SER A 44 3.01 -6.93 9.39
CA SER A 44 2.24 -5.70 9.21
C SER A 44 3.20 -4.55 9.00
N THR A 45 3.02 -3.78 7.94
CA THR A 45 3.95 -2.69 7.59
C THR A 45 3.29 -1.33 7.68
N PHE A 46 4.11 -0.30 7.86
CA PHE A 46 3.69 1.09 7.85
C PHE A 46 4.73 1.94 7.12
N PRO A 47 4.49 2.28 5.84
CA PRO A 47 5.26 3.29 5.14
C PRO A 47 4.94 4.67 5.73
N ASP A 48 5.95 5.36 6.24
CA ASP A 48 5.82 6.72 6.79
C ASP A 48 6.54 7.70 5.86
N TYR A 49 5.75 8.46 5.13
CA TYR A 49 6.26 9.45 4.19
C TYR A 49 6.47 10.79 4.89
N PRO A 50 7.46 11.60 4.46
CA PRO A 50 7.72 12.89 5.04
C PRO A 50 6.50 13.81 4.91
N ALA A 51 6.32 14.70 5.87
CA ALA A 51 5.27 15.72 5.80
C ALA A 51 5.53 16.70 4.65
N GLU A 52 6.80 16.94 4.34
CA GLU A 52 7.25 17.83 3.26
C GLU A 52 8.10 17.05 2.25
N VAL A 53 7.52 16.76 1.08
CA VAL A 53 8.14 15.91 0.05
C VAL A 53 9.43 16.50 -0.53
N ARG A 54 9.62 17.82 -0.48
CA ARG A 54 10.77 18.54 -1.03
C ARG A 54 11.67 19.18 0.03
N ALA A 55 11.62 18.68 1.26
CA ALA A 55 12.52 19.17 2.32
C ALA A 55 14.00 18.95 1.95
N PRO A 56 14.89 19.85 2.36
CA PRO A 56 16.34 19.67 2.19
C PRO A 56 16.82 18.39 2.89
N GLN A 57 17.81 17.72 2.30
CA GLN A 57 18.39 16.50 2.86
C GLN A 57 19.06 16.76 4.22
N GLY A 58 18.85 15.82 5.16
CA GLY A 58 19.38 15.89 6.50
C GLY A 58 18.55 16.75 7.47
N THR A 59 17.40 17.28 7.03
CA THR A 59 16.48 18.04 7.89
C THR A 59 15.36 17.17 8.46
N LEU A 60 14.79 17.59 9.60
CA LEU A 60 13.75 16.81 10.30
C LEU A 60 12.48 16.61 9.47
N SER A 61 12.08 17.61 8.67
CA SER A 61 10.88 17.57 7.83
C SER A 61 10.99 16.60 6.64
N GLY A 62 12.22 16.27 6.20
CA GLY A 62 12.50 15.38 5.08
C GLY A 62 12.63 13.91 5.42
N VAL A 63 12.49 13.55 6.71
CA VAL A 63 12.66 12.18 7.16
C VAL A 63 11.53 11.28 6.66
N SER A 64 11.91 10.22 5.97
CA SER A 64 11.06 9.10 5.54
C SER A 64 11.32 7.89 6.42
N GLY A 65 10.30 7.07 6.63
CA GLY A 65 10.40 5.85 7.42
C GLY A 65 9.61 4.70 6.82
N PHE A 66 9.99 3.49 7.17
CA PHE A 66 9.23 2.28 6.88
C PHE A 66 9.31 1.35 8.09
N GLN A 67 8.18 1.02 8.67
CA GLN A 67 8.12 0.14 9.83
C GLN A 67 7.62 -1.23 9.44
N VAL A 68 8.28 -2.27 9.93
CA VAL A 68 7.89 -3.67 9.75
C VAL A 68 7.71 -4.30 11.12
N HIS A 69 6.52 -4.76 11.41
CA HIS A 69 6.21 -5.62 12.55
C HIS A 69 6.10 -7.05 12.03
N LEU A 70 6.91 -7.93 12.53
CA LEU A 70 6.87 -9.34 12.15
C LEU A 70 6.81 -10.24 13.38
N GLY A 71 6.20 -11.42 13.21
CA GLY A 71 6.04 -12.37 14.31
C GLY A 71 5.72 -13.78 13.87
N SER A 72 5.82 -14.71 14.83
CA SER A 72 5.42 -16.12 14.69
C SER A 72 3.91 -16.34 14.89
N ARG A 73 3.17 -15.29 15.28
CA ARG A 73 1.70 -15.29 15.43
C ARG A 73 1.09 -14.15 14.66
N LYS A 74 -0.24 -14.18 14.51
CA LYS A 74 -0.98 -13.15 13.76
C LYS A 74 -0.69 -11.74 14.29
N ILE A 75 -0.32 -10.85 13.37
CA ILE A 75 0.01 -9.46 13.60
C ILE A 75 -1.11 -8.60 13.00
N PHE A 76 -1.67 -7.66 13.77
CA PHE A 76 -2.77 -6.80 13.34
C PHE A 76 -2.35 -5.35 13.13
N THR A 77 -1.22 -4.93 13.72
CA THR A 77 -0.76 -3.54 13.68
C THR A 77 0.74 -3.48 13.40
N PRO A 78 1.26 -2.38 12.86
CA PRO A 78 2.70 -2.20 12.62
C PRO A 78 3.51 -2.01 13.91
N GLY A 79 2.87 -2.01 15.09
CA GLY A 79 3.50 -1.81 16.39
C GLY A 79 3.74 -0.34 16.73
N ASP A 80 3.77 0.00 18.01
CA ASP A 80 3.92 1.39 18.47
C ASP A 80 5.39 1.80 18.59
N LYS A 81 6.21 0.95 19.21
CA LYS A 81 7.63 1.22 19.48
C LYS A 81 8.52 0.16 18.83
N ALA A 82 9.59 0.64 18.21
CA ALA A 82 10.55 -0.20 17.52
C ALA A 82 11.56 -0.85 18.49
N ASP A 83 11.82 -2.13 18.24
CA ASP A 83 12.91 -2.88 18.84
C ASP A 83 14.24 -2.57 18.15
N VAL A 84 14.18 -2.26 16.85
CA VAL A 84 15.36 -1.93 16.03
C VAL A 84 15.05 -0.68 15.20
N LEU A 85 15.95 0.29 15.22
CA LEU A 85 15.95 1.45 14.33
C LEU A 85 17.17 1.42 13.44
N VAL A 86 16.96 1.49 12.14
CA VAL A 86 18.00 1.83 11.17
C VAL A 86 17.90 3.33 10.90
N ALA A 87 18.87 4.11 11.35
CA ALA A 87 18.90 5.56 11.18
C ALA A 87 20.09 5.93 10.26
N MET A 88 19.78 6.27 9.01
CA MET A 88 20.79 6.56 8.00
C MET A 88 21.45 7.94 8.18
N ASN A 89 20.89 8.81 9.04
CA ASN A 89 21.42 10.14 9.37
C ASN A 89 20.90 10.63 10.73
N PRO A 90 21.44 11.73 11.29
CA PRO A 90 21.02 12.26 12.59
C PRO A 90 19.55 12.71 12.64
N ALA A 91 19.01 13.27 11.55
CA ALA A 91 17.61 13.69 11.49
C ALA A 91 16.68 12.47 11.65
N ALA A 92 17.00 11.36 11.00
CA ALA A 92 16.27 10.11 11.14
C ALA A 92 16.31 9.57 12.59
N LEU A 93 17.45 9.68 13.28
CA LEU A 93 17.56 9.32 14.68
C LEU A 93 16.66 10.22 15.55
N LYS A 94 16.77 11.54 15.40
CA LYS A 94 16.06 12.54 16.23
C LYS A 94 14.54 12.45 16.10
N VAL A 95 14.04 12.29 14.86
CA VAL A 95 12.59 12.16 14.63
C VAL A 95 12.01 10.89 15.23
N ASN A 96 12.81 9.79 15.26
CA ASN A 96 12.32 8.47 15.67
C ASN A 96 12.61 8.11 17.14
N VAL A 97 13.33 8.93 17.88
CA VAL A 97 13.67 8.61 19.29
C VAL A 97 12.45 8.29 20.15
N LYS A 98 11.34 9.00 19.96
CA LYS A 98 10.08 8.79 20.69
C LYS A 98 9.41 7.44 20.38
N HIS A 99 9.79 6.82 19.29
CA HIS A 99 9.25 5.53 18.83
C HIS A 99 10.17 4.34 19.18
N LEU A 100 11.20 4.54 19.98
CA LEU A 100 12.10 3.47 20.43
C LEU A 100 11.63 2.84 21.73
N LYS A 101 11.83 1.53 21.84
CA LYS A 101 11.75 0.82 23.12
C LYS A 101 13.01 1.10 23.97
N PRO A 102 12.91 1.03 25.30
CA PRO A 102 14.11 0.90 26.13
C PRO A 102 14.94 -0.28 25.66
N ASN A 103 16.26 -0.13 25.62
CA ASN A 103 17.20 -1.17 25.16
C ASN A 103 17.05 -1.57 23.67
N ALA A 104 16.48 -0.70 22.84
CA ALA A 104 16.42 -0.93 21.39
C ALA A 104 17.82 -1.02 20.77
N ILE A 105 17.90 -1.66 19.60
CA ILE A 105 19.09 -1.63 18.77
C ILE A 105 18.98 -0.46 17.80
N VAL A 106 20.02 0.36 17.70
CA VAL A 106 20.12 1.46 16.76
C VAL A 106 21.29 1.24 15.82
N LEU A 107 20.99 1.01 14.53
CA LEU A 107 21.97 0.85 13.47
C LEU A 107 22.18 2.20 12.78
N ILE A 108 23.43 2.66 12.65
CA ILE A 108 23.76 3.95 12.05
C ILE A 108 24.84 3.85 10.98
N ASP A 109 24.75 4.74 9.97
CA ASP A 109 25.85 5.05 9.05
C ASP A 109 26.74 6.13 9.65
N THR A 110 27.89 5.75 10.23
CA THR A 110 28.80 6.69 10.90
C THR A 110 29.32 7.79 10.00
N ASP A 111 29.42 7.56 8.70
CA ASP A 111 29.86 8.55 7.72
C ASP A 111 28.88 9.73 7.57
N SER A 112 27.62 9.52 7.95
CA SER A 112 26.52 10.49 7.89
C SER A 112 26.24 11.19 9.24
N PHE A 113 27.09 10.98 10.28
CA PHE A 113 26.95 11.59 11.60
C PHE A 113 28.07 12.60 11.90
N LYS A 114 28.50 13.35 10.87
CA LYS A 114 29.48 14.43 11.02
C LYS A 114 28.82 15.69 11.60
N LYS A 115 29.64 16.60 12.13
CA LYS A 115 29.15 17.84 12.73
C LYS A 115 28.20 18.62 11.82
N SER A 116 28.49 18.72 10.53
CA SER A 116 27.61 19.37 9.55
C SER A 116 26.24 18.71 9.40
N ASP A 117 26.14 17.41 9.65
CA ASP A 117 24.89 16.66 9.55
C ASP A 117 24.10 16.74 10.87
N LEU A 118 24.81 16.79 12.00
CA LEU A 118 24.24 17.08 13.32
C LEU A 118 23.63 18.49 13.37
N ASP A 119 24.34 19.50 12.84
CA ASP A 119 23.86 20.88 12.76
C ASP A 119 22.56 20.98 11.93
N LYS A 120 22.49 20.32 10.75
CA LYS A 120 21.27 20.26 9.93
C LYS A 120 20.08 19.63 10.65
N ALA A 121 20.35 18.62 11.47
CA ALA A 121 19.36 17.94 12.30
C ALA A 121 19.09 18.69 13.62
N LEU A 122 19.62 19.89 13.80
CA LEU A 122 19.43 20.76 14.96
C LEU A 122 19.89 20.12 16.28
N PHE A 123 21.01 19.36 16.25
CA PHE A 123 21.69 18.95 17.46
C PHE A 123 22.58 20.07 18.00
N THR A 124 22.66 20.14 19.31
CA THR A 124 23.45 21.16 20.04
C THR A 124 24.78 20.63 20.51
N THR A 125 24.96 19.32 20.53
CA THR A 125 26.19 18.62 20.93
C THR A 125 26.69 17.70 19.84
N ASP A 126 27.96 17.27 19.95
CA ASP A 126 28.57 16.29 19.05
C ASP A 126 28.20 14.84 19.45
N ASP A 127 27.50 14.64 20.56
CA ASP A 127 26.97 13.34 21.02
C ASP A 127 25.45 13.28 20.95
N PRO A 128 24.87 12.85 19.82
CA PRO A 128 23.44 12.79 19.62
C PRO A 128 22.73 11.78 20.53
N PHE A 129 23.43 10.75 20.99
CA PHE A 129 22.84 9.72 21.88
C PHE A 129 22.61 10.26 23.28
N THR A 130 23.61 10.95 23.82
CA THR A 130 23.50 11.63 25.15
C THR A 130 22.47 12.75 25.09
N GLU A 131 22.47 13.59 24.05
CA GLU A 131 21.48 14.68 23.89
C GLU A 131 20.04 14.15 23.85
N LEU A 132 19.80 12.99 23.24
CA LEU A 132 18.49 12.35 23.17
C LEU A 132 18.14 11.43 24.35
N GLY A 133 19.02 11.32 25.36
CA GLY A 133 18.80 10.46 26.52
C GLY A 133 18.79 8.96 26.20
N LEU A 134 19.47 8.53 25.17
CA LEU A 134 19.52 7.14 24.69
C LEU A 134 20.59 6.32 25.42
N THR A 135 20.57 6.28 26.74
CA THR A 135 21.61 5.64 27.57
C THR A 135 21.52 4.11 27.60
N GLY A 136 20.40 3.52 27.23
CA GLY A 136 20.16 2.07 27.27
C GLY A 136 20.14 1.38 25.92
N VAL A 137 20.35 2.11 24.81
CA VAL A 137 20.30 1.52 23.47
C VAL A 137 21.61 0.84 23.10
N GLN A 138 21.52 -0.24 22.33
CA GLN A 138 22.67 -0.90 21.75
C GLN A 138 22.94 -0.30 20.36
N VAL A 139 24.08 0.37 20.18
CA VAL A 139 24.44 0.99 18.91
C VAL A 139 25.26 0.03 18.05
N VAL A 140 24.78 -0.22 16.81
CA VAL A 140 25.53 -0.89 15.75
C VAL A 140 26.02 0.16 14.77
N ALA A 141 27.27 0.55 14.89
CA ALA A 141 27.90 1.60 14.10
C ALA A 141 28.68 0.98 12.92
N ALA A 142 28.39 1.43 11.70
CA ALA A 142 29.07 0.99 10.50
C ALA A 142 29.37 2.17 9.59
N PRO A 143 30.58 2.28 8.97
CA PRO A 143 30.90 3.31 7.99
C PRO A 143 30.32 2.93 6.62
N ILE A 144 28.99 2.89 6.53
CA ILE A 144 28.24 2.32 5.40
C ILE A 144 28.58 3.04 4.10
N SER A 145 28.61 4.37 4.12
CA SER A 145 28.88 5.17 2.91
C SER A 145 30.30 4.93 2.37
N THR A 146 31.29 4.80 3.21
CA THR A 146 32.68 4.47 2.83
C THR A 146 32.74 3.05 2.28
N MET A 147 32.21 2.07 2.99
CA MET A 147 32.25 0.67 2.58
C MET A 147 31.55 0.42 1.25
N VAL A 148 30.41 1.08 1.00
CA VAL A 148 29.70 0.98 -0.28
C VAL A 148 30.51 1.62 -1.41
N LYS A 149 31.13 2.78 -1.21
CA LYS A 149 31.99 3.39 -2.23
C LYS A 149 33.15 2.49 -2.61
N ASP A 150 33.86 1.98 -1.62
CA ASP A 150 35.05 1.15 -1.83
C ASP A 150 34.68 -0.21 -2.43
N GLY A 151 33.62 -0.85 -1.93
CA GLY A 151 33.16 -2.15 -2.39
C GLY A 151 32.55 -2.15 -3.80
N LEU A 152 32.14 -0.98 -4.33
CA LEU A 152 31.49 -0.87 -5.66
C LEU A 152 32.39 -0.27 -6.74
N VAL A 153 33.67 -0.05 -6.48
CA VAL A 153 34.64 0.51 -7.44
C VAL A 153 34.69 -0.30 -8.74
N GLU A 154 34.64 -1.63 -8.63
CA GLU A 154 34.69 -2.55 -9.78
C GLU A 154 33.55 -2.38 -10.77
N PHE A 155 32.40 -1.82 -10.34
CA PHE A 155 31.24 -1.59 -11.23
C PHE A 155 31.33 -0.29 -12.03
N GLY A 156 32.36 0.53 -11.85
CA GLY A 156 32.56 1.79 -12.58
C GLY A 156 31.44 2.82 -12.37
N LEU A 157 30.72 2.75 -11.23
CA LEU A 157 29.65 3.69 -10.90
C LEU A 157 30.22 5.01 -10.40
N ASP A 158 29.57 6.12 -10.77
CA ASP A 158 29.84 7.40 -10.14
C ASP A 158 29.49 7.38 -8.63
N ASN A 159 30.10 8.26 -7.85
CA ASN A 159 29.91 8.34 -6.41
C ASN A 159 28.43 8.46 -5.99
N LYS A 160 27.61 9.18 -6.75
CA LYS A 160 26.19 9.36 -6.46
C LYS A 160 25.41 8.07 -6.69
N SER A 161 25.72 7.35 -7.76
CA SER A 161 25.10 6.06 -8.07
C SER A 161 25.51 4.97 -7.10
N ALA A 162 26.79 4.93 -6.70
CA ALA A 162 27.28 4.00 -5.67
C ALA A 162 26.60 4.25 -4.32
N LEU A 163 26.52 5.49 -3.87
CA LEU A 163 25.87 5.84 -2.59
C LEU A 163 24.37 5.54 -2.54
N ARG A 164 23.70 5.41 -3.68
CA ARG A 164 22.31 4.93 -3.70
C ARG A 164 22.14 3.48 -3.26
N CYS A 165 23.24 2.71 -3.23
CA CYS A 165 23.22 1.32 -2.77
C CYS A 165 23.42 1.18 -1.24
N LYS A 166 23.63 2.28 -0.50
CA LYS A 166 23.87 2.24 0.96
C LYS A 166 22.70 1.62 1.74
N ASN A 167 21.48 1.79 1.25
CA ASN A 167 20.29 1.18 1.82
C ASN A 167 20.32 -0.37 1.74
N MET A 168 20.92 -0.93 0.70
CA MET A 168 21.08 -2.39 0.60
C MET A 168 22.13 -2.93 1.54
N PHE A 169 23.19 -2.18 1.80
CA PHE A 169 24.15 -2.52 2.86
C PHE A 169 23.48 -2.58 4.24
N ALA A 170 22.68 -1.55 4.57
CA ALA A 170 21.91 -1.53 5.81
C ALA A 170 20.92 -2.70 5.89
N LEU A 171 20.27 -3.05 4.76
CA LEU A 171 19.42 -4.24 4.67
C LEU A 171 20.19 -5.52 4.95
N GLY A 172 21.39 -5.66 4.40
CA GLY A 172 22.27 -6.80 4.66
C GLY A 172 22.59 -6.98 6.14
N LEU A 173 22.90 -5.88 6.84
CA LEU A 173 23.11 -5.89 8.30
C LEU A 173 21.85 -6.34 9.06
N VAL A 174 20.67 -5.87 8.66
CA VAL A 174 19.41 -6.30 9.29
C VAL A 174 19.12 -7.76 8.98
N CYS A 175 19.39 -8.24 7.76
CA CYS A 175 19.26 -9.66 7.41
C CYS A 175 20.17 -10.54 8.26
N TRP A 176 21.41 -10.10 8.49
CA TRP A 176 22.33 -10.80 9.42
C TRP A 176 21.78 -10.81 10.85
N LEU A 177 21.33 -9.66 11.34
CA LEU A 177 20.80 -9.52 12.71
C LEU A 177 19.64 -10.48 13.00
N PHE A 178 18.80 -10.75 11.97
CA PHE A 178 17.62 -11.62 12.07
C PHE A 178 17.79 -12.97 11.37
N GLU A 179 19.00 -13.37 11.04
CA GLU A 179 19.32 -14.65 10.37
C GLU A 179 18.46 -14.89 9.12
N ARG A 180 18.27 -13.85 8.29
CA ARG A 180 17.52 -13.97 7.04
C ARG A 180 18.42 -14.35 5.89
N PRO A 181 18.08 -15.40 5.13
CA PRO A 181 18.79 -15.74 3.90
C PRO A 181 18.63 -14.62 2.85
N LEU A 182 19.66 -14.42 2.01
CA LEU A 182 19.72 -13.29 1.08
C LEU A 182 19.14 -13.62 -0.32
N GLU A 183 18.91 -14.90 -0.64
CA GLU A 183 18.60 -15.39 -1.98
C GLU A 183 17.36 -14.69 -2.56
N GLU A 184 16.30 -14.58 -1.78
CA GLU A 184 15.06 -13.94 -2.23
C GLU A 184 15.26 -12.42 -2.43
N ALA A 185 16.02 -11.76 -1.54
CA ALA A 185 16.36 -10.35 -1.72
C ALA A 185 17.17 -10.12 -3.01
N MET A 186 18.12 -10.99 -3.30
CA MET A 186 18.90 -10.94 -4.54
C MET A 186 18.01 -11.13 -5.76
N HIS A 187 17.08 -12.08 -5.72
CA HIS A 187 16.10 -12.32 -6.79
C HIS A 187 15.19 -11.10 -7.02
N MET A 188 14.68 -10.50 -5.95
CA MET A 188 13.88 -9.28 -6.03
C MET A 188 14.66 -8.12 -6.66
N LEU A 189 15.92 -7.94 -6.30
CA LEU A 189 16.80 -6.90 -6.86
C LEU A 189 17.10 -7.15 -8.35
N GLN A 190 17.35 -8.39 -8.75
CA GLN A 190 17.52 -8.77 -10.16
C GLN A 190 16.29 -8.42 -10.99
N ASN A 191 15.10 -8.79 -10.51
CA ASN A 191 13.84 -8.51 -11.19
C ASN A 191 13.56 -7.00 -11.27
N LYS A 192 13.72 -6.28 -10.16
CA LYS A 192 13.48 -4.82 -10.10
C LYS A 192 14.39 -4.05 -11.04
N PHE A 193 15.65 -4.42 -11.13
CA PHE A 193 16.65 -3.76 -11.95
C PHE A 193 17.00 -4.55 -13.22
N ALA A 194 16.11 -5.41 -13.72
CA ALA A 194 16.35 -6.24 -14.91
C ALA A 194 16.84 -5.46 -16.15
N LYS A 195 16.35 -4.23 -16.33
CA LYS A 195 16.78 -3.31 -17.41
C LYS A 195 18.11 -2.61 -17.14
N LYS A 196 18.71 -2.79 -15.97
CA LYS A 196 19.97 -2.13 -15.53
C LYS A 196 20.84 -3.13 -14.77
N PRO A 197 21.40 -4.15 -15.43
CA PRO A 197 22.07 -5.27 -14.76
C PRO A 197 23.24 -4.85 -13.87
N VAL A 198 24.02 -3.82 -14.24
CA VAL A 198 25.11 -3.30 -13.41
C VAL A 198 24.57 -2.75 -12.08
N ILE A 199 23.44 -2.04 -12.10
CA ILE A 199 22.80 -1.54 -10.87
C ILE A 199 22.25 -2.69 -10.02
N ALA A 200 21.70 -3.74 -10.65
CA ALA A 200 21.28 -4.94 -9.92
C ALA A 200 22.44 -5.58 -9.18
N GLN A 201 23.56 -5.83 -9.86
CA GLN A 201 24.76 -6.44 -9.28
C GLN A 201 25.38 -5.58 -8.17
N ALA A 202 25.45 -4.27 -8.36
CA ALA A 202 25.95 -3.35 -7.34
C ALA A 202 25.09 -3.37 -6.06
N ASN A 203 23.75 -3.40 -6.20
CA ASN A 203 22.87 -3.53 -5.03
C ASN A 203 23.01 -4.89 -4.34
N ILE A 204 23.15 -5.98 -5.08
CA ILE A 204 23.39 -7.33 -4.54
C ILE A 204 24.72 -7.38 -3.81
N LYS A 205 25.77 -6.78 -4.38
CA LYS A 205 27.10 -6.70 -3.74
C LYS A 205 27.01 -5.93 -2.42
N ALA A 206 26.38 -4.74 -2.42
CA ALA A 206 26.19 -3.95 -1.20
C ALA A 206 25.38 -4.71 -0.12
N LEU A 207 24.34 -5.45 -0.50
CA LEU A 207 23.57 -6.31 0.39
C LEU A 207 24.44 -7.39 1.04
N THR A 208 25.23 -8.09 0.21
CA THR A 208 26.13 -9.15 0.67
C THR A 208 27.23 -8.59 1.58
N ASP A 209 27.81 -7.44 1.23
CA ASP A 209 28.84 -6.79 2.05
C ASP A 209 28.30 -6.37 3.41
N GLY A 210 27.06 -5.86 3.48
CA GLY A 210 26.40 -5.53 4.74
C GLY A 210 26.17 -6.76 5.62
N TYR A 211 25.74 -7.88 5.04
CA TYR A 211 25.58 -9.15 5.76
C TYR A 211 26.91 -9.66 6.29
N ASN A 212 27.95 -9.65 5.46
CA ASN A 212 29.30 -10.09 5.84
C ASN A 212 29.94 -9.17 6.89
N TYR A 213 29.68 -7.87 6.83
CA TYR A 213 30.10 -6.92 7.85
C TYR A 213 29.51 -7.30 9.21
N GLY A 214 28.23 -7.64 9.27
CA GLY A 214 27.57 -8.14 10.47
C GLY A 214 28.29 -9.39 11.03
N ASN A 215 28.66 -10.34 10.19
CA ASN A 215 29.44 -11.51 10.61
C ASN A 215 30.81 -11.16 11.21
N ASN A 216 31.44 -10.09 10.73
CA ASN A 216 32.79 -9.70 11.18
C ASN A 216 32.79 -8.89 12.47
N ILE A 217 31.69 -8.18 12.82
CA ILE A 217 31.58 -7.41 14.07
C ILE A 217 31.13 -8.24 15.27
N HIS A 218 31.15 -9.55 15.18
CA HIS A 218 30.68 -10.60 16.12
C HIS A 218 30.67 -10.31 17.63
N ALA A 219 31.50 -9.42 18.11
CA ALA A 219 31.87 -9.41 19.52
C ALA A 219 30.84 -8.74 20.46
N SER A 220 29.77 -8.08 19.96
CA SER A 220 28.93 -7.27 20.83
C SER A 220 27.42 -7.42 20.64
N VAL A 221 26.94 -8.07 19.58
CA VAL A 221 25.51 -8.14 19.26
C VAL A 221 25.03 -9.59 19.16
N SER A 222 23.99 -9.96 19.91
CA SER A 222 23.28 -11.22 19.70
C SER A 222 22.49 -11.14 18.38
N THR A 223 22.41 -12.25 17.63
CA THR A 223 21.43 -12.37 16.55
C THR A 223 20.10 -12.83 17.10
N TYR A 224 19.05 -12.61 16.32
CA TYR A 224 17.68 -12.90 16.71
C TYR A 224 17.03 -13.83 15.70
N ARG A 225 16.22 -14.74 16.19
CA ARG A 225 15.42 -15.64 15.35
C ARG A 225 13.93 -15.45 15.66
N ILE A 226 13.12 -15.21 14.63
CA ILE A 226 11.68 -15.27 14.71
C ILE A 226 11.24 -16.49 13.92
N GLU A 227 10.63 -17.45 14.61
CA GLU A 227 10.17 -18.68 13.98
C GLU A 227 9.05 -18.40 12.99
N SER A 228 8.93 -19.25 11.97
CA SER A 228 7.80 -19.20 11.04
C SER A 228 6.50 -19.60 11.74
N LYS A 229 5.39 -18.98 11.34
CA LYS A 229 4.07 -19.41 11.75
C LYS A 229 3.72 -20.73 11.06
N LYS A 230 3.07 -21.65 11.77
CA LYS A 230 2.36 -22.76 11.13
C LYS A 230 1.16 -22.19 10.37
N ALA A 231 1.30 -22.04 9.06
CA ALA A 231 0.25 -21.55 8.18
C ALA A 231 -0.53 -22.71 7.57
N GLU A 232 -1.78 -22.46 7.18
CA GLU A 232 -2.54 -23.41 6.35
C GLU A 232 -1.85 -23.58 4.99
N PRO A 233 -1.94 -24.76 4.36
CA PRO A 233 -1.40 -24.95 3.00
C PRO A 233 -1.99 -23.95 2.01
N GLY A 234 -1.17 -23.43 1.10
CA GLY A 234 -1.59 -22.45 0.09
C GLY A 234 -0.43 -21.62 -0.46
N PHE A 235 -0.75 -20.75 -1.40
CA PHE A 235 0.20 -19.77 -1.92
C PHE A 235 0.07 -18.46 -1.14
N TYR A 236 1.19 -17.93 -0.71
CA TYR A 236 1.26 -16.70 0.07
C TYR A 236 2.10 -15.64 -0.63
N THR A 237 1.71 -14.39 -0.45
CA THR A 237 2.46 -13.22 -0.91
C THR A 237 2.30 -12.09 0.09
N ASP A 238 3.14 -11.07 -0.03
CA ASP A 238 2.96 -9.78 0.63
C ASP A 238 2.05 -8.91 -0.26
N VAL A 239 0.97 -8.35 0.29
CA VAL A 239 0.05 -7.50 -0.44
C VAL A 239 -0.30 -6.25 0.36
N ASN A 240 -0.28 -5.08 -0.30
CA ASN A 240 -0.84 -3.85 0.26
C ASN A 240 -2.32 -3.68 -0.15
N GLY A 241 -3.04 -2.81 0.58
CA GLY A 241 -4.47 -2.67 0.38
C GLY A 241 -4.85 -2.13 -1.00
N ASN A 242 -4.12 -1.18 -1.57
CA ASN A 242 -4.40 -0.67 -2.92
C ASN A 242 -4.30 -1.76 -3.99
N LYS A 243 -3.30 -2.62 -3.88
CA LYS A 243 -3.11 -3.76 -4.78
C LYS A 243 -4.19 -4.82 -4.56
N ALA A 244 -4.52 -5.11 -3.31
CA ALA A 244 -5.59 -6.04 -2.95
C ALA A 244 -6.96 -5.55 -3.46
N THR A 245 -7.27 -4.26 -3.29
CA THR A 245 -8.47 -3.61 -3.87
C THR A 245 -8.54 -3.79 -5.39
N SER A 246 -7.42 -3.54 -6.08
CA SER A 246 -7.34 -3.71 -7.53
C SER A 246 -7.65 -5.15 -7.96
N TYR A 247 -7.11 -6.12 -7.26
CA TYR A 247 -7.35 -7.54 -7.54
C TYR A 247 -8.79 -7.97 -7.20
N GLY A 248 -9.38 -7.44 -6.14
CA GLY A 248 -10.77 -7.68 -5.78
C GLY A 248 -11.74 -7.18 -6.85
N LEU A 249 -11.48 -6.00 -7.43
CA LEU A 249 -12.27 -5.48 -8.56
C LEU A 249 -12.14 -6.34 -9.82
N ILE A 250 -10.93 -6.80 -10.15
CA ILE A 250 -10.70 -7.71 -11.29
C ILE A 250 -11.47 -9.00 -11.08
N ALA A 251 -11.36 -9.61 -9.88
CA ALA A 251 -12.06 -10.83 -9.54
C ALA A 251 -13.59 -10.68 -9.61
N ALA A 252 -14.13 -9.53 -9.18
CA ALA A 252 -15.55 -9.24 -9.28
C ALA A 252 -16.00 -9.10 -10.75
N ALA A 253 -15.21 -8.42 -11.58
CA ALA A 253 -15.51 -8.27 -13.00
C ALA A 253 -15.50 -9.63 -13.72
N GLU A 254 -14.49 -10.48 -13.43
CA GLU A 254 -14.39 -11.83 -13.98
C GLU A 254 -15.58 -12.70 -13.58
N LYS A 255 -15.96 -12.69 -12.29
CA LYS A 255 -17.12 -13.45 -11.78
C LYS A 255 -18.47 -12.92 -12.29
N ALA A 256 -18.52 -11.68 -12.73
CA ALA A 256 -19.70 -11.08 -13.38
C ALA A 256 -19.72 -11.27 -14.89
N GLY A 257 -18.64 -11.73 -15.51
CA GLY A 257 -18.49 -11.76 -16.97
C GLY A 257 -18.50 -10.36 -17.59
N LEU A 258 -18.02 -9.34 -16.86
CA LEU A 258 -18.03 -7.94 -17.25
C LEU A 258 -16.60 -7.44 -17.50
N GLN A 259 -16.48 -6.43 -18.38
CA GLN A 259 -15.23 -5.69 -18.50
C GLN A 259 -15.08 -4.72 -17.33
N LEU A 260 -13.90 -4.70 -16.70
CA LEU A 260 -13.59 -3.72 -15.66
C LEU A 260 -13.16 -2.39 -16.27
N PHE A 261 -13.78 -1.31 -15.84
CA PHE A 261 -13.44 0.06 -16.21
C PHE A 261 -13.12 0.88 -14.96
N LEU A 262 -11.98 1.59 -14.97
CA LEU A 262 -11.64 2.57 -13.94
C LEU A 262 -11.45 3.95 -14.56
N GLY A 263 -12.34 4.90 -14.23
CA GLY A 263 -12.16 6.33 -14.51
C GLY A 263 -11.72 7.07 -13.24
N SER A 264 -10.51 7.64 -13.23
CA SER A 264 -9.96 8.23 -12.03
C SER A 264 -9.06 9.42 -12.31
N TYR A 265 -8.88 10.27 -11.30
CA TYR A 265 -7.88 11.33 -11.25
C TYR A 265 -6.84 10.97 -10.18
N PRO A 266 -5.54 11.14 -10.47
CA PRO A 266 -4.50 10.80 -9.51
C PRO A 266 -4.56 11.62 -8.23
N ILE A 267 -4.69 10.95 -7.11
CA ILE A 267 -4.69 11.57 -5.78
C ILE A 267 -4.06 10.62 -4.76
N THR A 268 -3.14 11.14 -3.94
CA THR A 268 -2.55 10.38 -2.83
C THR A 268 -3.59 10.14 -1.74
N PRO A 269 -3.74 8.88 -1.22
CA PRO A 269 -2.94 7.68 -1.52
C PRO A 269 -3.59 6.73 -2.54
N ALA A 270 -4.68 7.11 -3.21
CA ALA A 270 -5.48 6.24 -4.09
C ALA A 270 -4.85 5.95 -5.47
N THR A 271 -3.83 6.74 -5.88
CA THR A 271 -3.22 6.65 -7.22
C THR A 271 -2.69 5.26 -7.57
N ASP A 272 -2.24 4.50 -6.58
CA ASP A 272 -1.68 3.17 -6.82
C ASP A 272 -2.70 2.16 -7.32
N ILE A 273 -3.99 2.35 -7.05
CA ILE A 273 -5.08 1.56 -7.66
C ILE A 273 -5.09 1.77 -9.18
N LEU A 274 -5.05 3.03 -9.63
CA LEU A 274 -4.96 3.36 -11.07
C LEU A 274 -3.69 2.77 -11.68
N HIS A 275 -2.55 2.90 -11.02
CA HIS A 275 -1.27 2.35 -11.49
C HIS A 275 -1.30 0.82 -11.58
N GLU A 276 -1.90 0.12 -10.63
CA GLU A 276 -1.96 -1.34 -10.66
C GLU A 276 -2.90 -1.82 -11.76
N LEU A 277 -4.10 -1.26 -11.86
CA LEU A 277 -5.07 -1.62 -12.89
C LEU A 277 -4.59 -1.32 -14.31
N SER A 278 -3.84 -0.23 -14.51
CA SER A 278 -3.29 0.15 -15.83
C SER A 278 -2.29 -0.88 -16.39
N LYS A 279 -1.72 -1.73 -15.54
CA LYS A 279 -0.83 -2.83 -15.94
C LYS A 279 -1.59 -4.06 -16.43
N ARG A 280 -2.90 -4.14 -16.16
CA ARG A 280 -3.73 -5.34 -16.40
C ARG A 280 -4.54 -5.28 -17.69
N LYS A 281 -3.94 -4.73 -18.74
CA LYS A 281 -4.53 -4.73 -20.10
C LYS A 281 -4.71 -6.14 -20.67
N ASP A 282 -3.85 -7.06 -20.25
CA ASP A 282 -3.92 -8.49 -20.55
C ASP A 282 -5.21 -9.15 -20.03
N LEU A 283 -5.82 -8.60 -18.98
CA LEU A 283 -7.12 -9.03 -18.41
C LEU A 283 -8.30 -8.18 -18.92
N GLY A 284 -8.10 -7.40 -19.99
CA GLY A 284 -9.15 -6.56 -20.56
C GLY A 284 -9.54 -5.33 -19.71
N VAL A 285 -8.73 -4.95 -18.73
CA VAL A 285 -9.01 -3.78 -17.88
C VAL A 285 -8.81 -2.49 -18.67
N ILE A 286 -9.83 -1.61 -18.65
CA ILE A 286 -9.76 -0.27 -19.22
C ILE A 286 -9.54 0.74 -18.09
N THR A 287 -8.53 1.60 -18.25
CA THR A 287 -8.25 2.68 -17.32
C THR A 287 -8.23 4.02 -18.05
N VAL A 288 -8.92 5.02 -17.50
CA VAL A 288 -8.93 6.39 -17.99
C VAL A 288 -8.45 7.31 -16.86
N GLN A 289 -7.35 8.03 -17.14
CA GLN A 289 -6.92 9.12 -16.28
C GLN A 289 -7.57 10.41 -16.78
N ALA A 290 -8.46 10.95 -15.97
CA ALA A 290 -9.18 12.19 -16.26
C ALA A 290 -8.39 13.42 -15.77
N GLU A 291 -8.85 14.60 -16.15
CA GLU A 291 -8.26 15.90 -15.75
C GLU A 291 -8.64 16.35 -14.33
N ASP A 292 -9.75 15.82 -13.79
CA ASP A 292 -10.22 16.05 -12.42
C ASP A 292 -11.09 14.90 -11.89
N GLU A 293 -11.52 15.00 -10.66
CA GLU A 293 -12.33 13.98 -9.98
C GLU A 293 -13.74 13.87 -10.56
N ILE A 294 -14.34 14.96 -11.04
CA ILE A 294 -15.68 14.99 -11.62
C ILE A 294 -15.66 14.27 -12.95
N ALA A 295 -14.71 14.58 -13.83
CA ALA A 295 -14.52 13.90 -15.09
C ALA A 295 -14.26 12.40 -14.88
N GLY A 296 -13.44 12.04 -13.88
CA GLY A 296 -13.14 10.66 -13.54
C GLY A 296 -14.39 9.84 -13.22
N ILE A 297 -15.27 10.31 -12.34
CA ILE A 297 -16.50 9.59 -12.00
C ILE A 297 -17.50 9.61 -13.16
N CYS A 298 -17.62 10.70 -13.90
CA CYS A 298 -18.54 10.80 -15.02
C CYS A 298 -18.20 9.82 -16.16
N THR A 299 -16.90 9.60 -16.44
CA THR A 299 -16.47 8.55 -17.39
C THR A 299 -16.85 7.16 -16.91
N SER A 300 -16.74 6.90 -15.58
CA SER A 300 -17.14 5.63 -14.98
C SER A 300 -18.67 5.41 -15.02
N ILE A 301 -19.48 6.46 -14.83
CA ILE A 301 -20.92 6.40 -14.98
C ILE A 301 -21.29 6.03 -16.42
N GLY A 302 -20.64 6.65 -17.42
CA GLY A 302 -20.83 6.30 -18.83
C GLY A 302 -20.46 4.86 -19.15
N ALA A 303 -19.34 4.37 -18.61
CA ALA A 303 -18.93 2.99 -18.77
C ALA A 303 -19.88 1.99 -18.09
N SER A 304 -20.41 2.34 -16.92
CA SER A 304 -21.44 1.56 -16.23
C SER A 304 -22.72 1.48 -17.08
N PHE A 305 -23.18 2.60 -17.63
CA PHE A 305 -24.31 2.60 -18.54
C PHE A 305 -24.08 1.71 -19.76
N ALA A 306 -22.84 1.67 -20.26
CA ALA A 306 -22.41 0.85 -21.40
C ALA A 306 -22.20 -0.64 -21.07
N GLY A 307 -22.38 -1.08 -19.82
CA GLY A 307 -22.34 -2.49 -19.44
C GLY A 307 -21.01 -2.96 -18.81
N CYS A 308 -20.17 -2.04 -18.31
CA CYS A 308 -18.96 -2.40 -17.58
C CYS A 308 -19.22 -2.51 -16.08
N LEU A 309 -18.43 -3.32 -15.37
CA LEU A 309 -18.20 -3.07 -13.95
C LEU A 309 -17.31 -1.83 -13.84
N ALA A 310 -17.93 -0.70 -13.51
CA ALA A 310 -17.24 0.58 -13.46
C ALA A 310 -16.80 0.93 -12.03
N ALA A 311 -15.61 1.52 -11.91
CA ALA A 311 -15.08 1.99 -10.64
C ALA A 311 -14.41 3.36 -10.79
N THR A 312 -14.29 4.08 -9.69
CA THR A 312 -13.47 5.29 -9.55
C THR A 312 -12.75 5.27 -8.21
N SER A 313 -11.51 5.73 -8.16
CA SER A 313 -10.74 5.82 -6.93
C SER A 313 -10.43 7.27 -6.57
N THR A 314 -10.48 7.60 -5.29
CA THR A 314 -10.25 8.95 -4.78
C THR A 314 -9.84 8.94 -3.31
N SER A 315 -9.82 10.13 -2.70
CA SER A 315 -9.66 10.40 -1.27
C SER A 315 -10.70 11.43 -0.85
N GLY A 316 -10.84 11.73 0.43
CA GLY A 316 -11.88 12.61 0.97
C GLY A 316 -12.19 13.89 0.18
N PRO A 317 -11.16 14.70 -0.22
CA PRO A 317 -11.41 15.89 -1.05
C PRO A 317 -12.09 15.57 -2.37
N GLY A 318 -11.69 14.48 -3.03
CA GLY A 318 -12.29 14.07 -4.30
C GLY A 318 -13.66 13.41 -4.12
N LEU A 319 -13.92 12.73 -2.99
CA LEU A 319 -15.26 12.24 -2.66
C LEU A 319 -16.25 13.42 -2.55
N ALA A 320 -15.82 14.54 -1.95
CA ALA A 320 -16.62 15.77 -1.90
C ALA A 320 -16.96 16.31 -3.31
N LEU A 321 -15.98 16.35 -4.21
CA LEU A 321 -16.19 16.79 -5.60
C LEU A 321 -17.07 15.85 -6.41
N LYS A 322 -17.10 14.55 -6.08
CA LYS A 322 -17.92 13.53 -6.76
C LYS A 322 -19.36 13.45 -6.27
N SER A 323 -19.71 14.22 -5.25
CA SER A 323 -20.98 14.11 -4.51
C SER A 323 -22.23 14.15 -5.42
N GLU A 324 -22.27 15.10 -6.37
CA GLU A 324 -23.37 15.22 -7.32
C GLU A 324 -23.44 14.02 -8.28
N ALA A 325 -22.30 13.61 -8.84
CA ALA A 325 -22.23 12.47 -9.75
C ALA A 325 -22.61 11.14 -9.07
N ILE A 326 -22.30 10.96 -7.78
CA ILE A 326 -22.78 9.82 -6.98
C ILE A 326 -24.30 9.86 -6.90
N GLY A 327 -24.92 11.03 -6.66
CA GLY A 327 -26.35 11.21 -6.70
C GLY A 327 -26.95 10.87 -8.05
N LEU A 328 -26.29 11.23 -9.16
CA LEU A 328 -26.71 10.82 -10.51
C LEU A 328 -26.66 9.29 -10.66
N ALA A 329 -25.64 8.62 -10.18
CA ALA A 329 -25.56 7.15 -10.25
C ALA A 329 -26.68 6.49 -9.44
N VAL A 330 -27.06 7.06 -8.29
CA VAL A 330 -28.21 6.59 -7.48
C VAL A 330 -29.51 6.75 -8.25
N ILE A 331 -29.79 7.94 -8.80
CA ILE A 331 -31.08 8.18 -9.50
C ILE A 331 -31.18 7.43 -10.83
N ALA A 332 -30.06 7.23 -11.52
CA ALA A 332 -29.97 6.43 -12.73
C ALA A 332 -29.93 4.91 -12.47
N GLU A 333 -29.79 4.49 -11.21
CA GLU A 333 -29.66 3.09 -10.80
C GLU A 333 -28.57 2.36 -11.59
N LEU A 334 -27.35 2.89 -11.52
CA LEU A 334 -26.19 2.34 -12.24
C LEU A 334 -25.19 1.71 -11.26
N PRO A 335 -24.67 0.51 -11.57
CA PRO A 335 -23.64 -0.11 -10.77
C PRO A 335 -22.33 0.68 -10.84
N LEU A 336 -21.81 1.11 -9.69
CA LEU A 336 -20.57 1.87 -9.61
C LEU A 336 -19.85 1.60 -8.29
N VAL A 337 -18.57 1.33 -8.32
CA VAL A 337 -17.74 1.21 -7.10
C VAL A 337 -16.91 2.48 -6.93
N ILE A 338 -17.12 3.20 -5.84
CA ILE A 338 -16.36 4.39 -5.48
C ILE A 338 -15.39 4.01 -4.34
N ILE A 339 -14.10 3.99 -4.60
CA ILE A 339 -13.10 3.67 -3.60
C ILE A 339 -12.58 5.00 -3.01
N ASP A 340 -12.86 5.23 -1.74
CA ASP A 340 -12.34 6.36 -0.98
C ASP A 340 -11.22 5.90 -0.05
N VAL A 341 -9.99 6.25 -0.42
CA VAL A 341 -8.79 6.00 0.39
C VAL A 341 -8.58 7.23 1.26
N GLN A 342 -9.11 7.19 2.47
CA GLN A 342 -9.15 8.31 3.40
C GLN A 342 -7.74 8.79 3.79
N ARG A 343 -7.60 10.09 3.98
CA ARG A 343 -6.37 10.75 4.43
C ARG A 343 -6.67 11.92 5.35
N GLY A 344 -5.64 12.46 6.03
CA GLY A 344 -5.80 13.60 6.91
C GLY A 344 -6.45 14.81 6.24
N GLY A 345 -7.54 15.28 6.82
CA GLY A 345 -8.33 16.45 6.41
C GLY A 345 -8.06 17.66 7.31
N PRO A 346 -8.89 18.74 7.25
CA PRO A 346 -9.91 19.04 6.23
C PRO A 346 -9.33 19.58 4.90
N SER A 347 -10.20 19.74 3.88
CA SER A 347 -9.83 20.23 2.54
C SER A 347 -8.77 19.33 1.89
N THR A 348 -7.75 19.89 1.24
CA THR A 348 -6.63 19.14 0.67
C THR A 348 -5.86 18.36 1.75
N GLY A 349 -5.83 18.87 2.97
CA GLY A 349 -5.35 18.23 4.17
C GLY A 349 -3.88 17.81 4.10
N LEU A 350 -3.59 16.66 4.70
CA LEU A 350 -2.26 16.06 4.78
C LEU A 350 -2.23 14.77 3.94
N PRO A 351 -1.83 14.83 2.67
CA PRO A 351 -1.94 13.71 1.73
C PRO A 351 -1.25 12.41 2.16
N THR A 352 -0.21 12.53 2.99
CA THR A 352 0.61 11.40 3.45
C THR A 352 0.27 10.91 4.85
N LYS A 353 -0.74 11.50 5.50
CA LYS A 353 -1.14 11.15 6.88
C LYS A 353 -2.47 10.42 6.89
N SER A 354 -2.53 9.33 7.67
CA SER A 354 -3.71 8.49 7.81
C SER A 354 -4.75 9.15 8.71
N GLU A 355 -6.00 9.12 8.29
CA GLU A 355 -7.17 9.53 9.04
C GLU A 355 -8.39 8.77 8.53
N GLN A 356 -9.46 8.65 9.32
CA GLN A 356 -10.69 7.96 8.99
C GLN A 356 -11.89 8.86 9.33
N THR A 357 -12.05 9.98 8.62
CA THR A 357 -13.06 11.01 8.91
C THR A 357 -14.13 11.20 7.84
N ASP A 358 -14.08 10.39 6.78
CA ASP A 358 -14.98 10.58 5.61
C ASP A 358 -16.29 9.79 5.72
N LEU A 359 -16.51 8.98 6.77
CA LEU A 359 -17.70 8.13 6.93
C LEU A 359 -19.01 8.92 6.83
N MET A 360 -19.12 10.04 7.54
CA MET A 360 -20.34 10.85 7.54
C MET A 360 -20.60 11.50 6.17
N GLN A 361 -19.54 11.91 5.47
CA GLN A 361 -19.62 12.40 4.11
C GLN A 361 -20.07 11.27 3.15
N ALA A 362 -19.53 10.06 3.28
CA ALA A 362 -19.91 8.90 2.50
C ALA A 362 -21.39 8.51 2.72
N LEU A 363 -21.88 8.61 3.95
CA LEU A 363 -23.27 8.28 4.28
C LEU A 363 -24.25 9.39 3.88
N TYR A 364 -23.93 10.66 4.14
CA TYR A 364 -24.90 11.78 4.10
C TYR A 364 -24.47 12.96 3.22
N GLY A 365 -23.30 12.94 2.62
CA GLY A 365 -22.71 14.09 1.90
C GLY A 365 -23.28 14.36 0.51
N ARG A 366 -24.54 14.02 0.24
CA ARG A 366 -25.23 14.24 -1.05
C ARG A 366 -26.51 15.02 -0.86
N ASN A 367 -26.93 15.75 -1.90
CA ASN A 367 -28.22 16.43 -1.89
C ASN A 367 -29.36 15.46 -2.19
N GLY A 368 -30.55 15.76 -1.68
CA GLY A 368 -31.77 14.97 -1.88
C GLY A 368 -31.71 13.59 -1.20
N GLU A 369 -32.67 12.75 -1.51
CA GLU A 369 -32.70 11.35 -1.11
C GLU A 369 -31.81 10.53 -2.02
N SER A 370 -30.57 10.32 -1.57
CA SER A 370 -29.55 9.65 -2.34
C SER A 370 -28.79 8.60 -1.48
N PRO A 371 -29.49 7.52 -1.04
CA PRO A 371 -28.86 6.47 -0.27
C PRO A 371 -27.86 5.70 -1.13
N ALA A 372 -26.69 5.45 -0.60
CA ALA A 372 -25.68 4.59 -1.20
C ALA A 372 -25.21 3.55 -0.19
N VAL A 373 -24.81 2.39 -0.67
CA VAL A 373 -24.17 1.38 0.18
C VAL A 373 -22.79 1.87 0.55
N VAL A 374 -22.46 1.83 1.85
CA VAL A 374 -21.13 2.19 2.37
C VAL A 374 -20.53 0.96 3.05
N MET A 375 -19.34 0.59 2.63
CA MET A 375 -18.56 -0.52 3.16
C MET A 375 -17.19 -0.01 3.60
N ALA A 376 -16.53 -0.74 4.49
CA ALA A 376 -15.16 -0.43 4.90
C ALA A 376 -14.32 -1.70 4.96
N ALA A 377 -13.07 -1.61 4.51
CA ALA A 377 -12.08 -2.67 4.69
C ALA A 377 -11.36 -2.51 6.03
N SER A 378 -11.00 -3.62 6.67
CA SER A 378 -10.41 -3.67 8.01
C SER A 378 -8.89 -3.91 8.01
N THR A 379 -8.36 -4.52 6.95
CA THR A 379 -6.93 -4.86 6.81
C THR A 379 -6.49 -4.75 5.34
N PRO A 380 -5.17 -4.71 5.06
CA PRO A 380 -4.69 -4.74 3.68
C PRO A 380 -5.19 -5.94 2.88
N THR A 381 -5.29 -7.11 3.50
CA THR A 381 -5.79 -8.33 2.83
C THR A 381 -7.30 -8.31 2.63
N ASP A 382 -8.05 -7.78 3.59
CA ASP A 382 -9.51 -7.61 3.52
C ASP A 382 -9.95 -6.65 2.40
N CYS A 383 -9.06 -5.77 1.95
CA CYS A 383 -9.33 -4.91 0.80
C CYS A 383 -9.70 -5.70 -0.48
N PHE A 384 -9.18 -6.93 -0.64
CA PHE A 384 -9.57 -7.81 -1.73
C PHE A 384 -11.04 -8.22 -1.61
N ASP A 385 -11.40 -8.77 -0.46
CA ASP A 385 -12.77 -9.22 -0.20
C ASP A 385 -13.76 -8.06 -0.26
N ALA A 386 -13.44 -6.95 0.41
CA ALA A 386 -14.29 -5.76 0.42
C ALA A 386 -14.53 -5.20 -1.01
N ALA A 387 -13.52 -5.17 -1.86
CA ALA A 387 -13.66 -4.74 -3.24
C ALA A 387 -14.46 -5.72 -4.10
N PHE A 388 -14.26 -7.04 -3.89
CA PHE A 388 -15.08 -8.07 -4.54
C PHE A 388 -16.56 -7.93 -4.19
N TRP A 389 -16.88 -7.83 -2.89
CA TRP A 389 -18.23 -7.68 -2.41
C TRP A 389 -18.87 -6.35 -2.81
N ALA A 390 -18.07 -5.26 -2.86
CA ALA A 390 -18.55 -3.97 -3.38
C ALA A 390 -18.97 -4.08 -4.86
N GLY A 391 -18.17 -4.74 -5.69
CA GLY A 391 -18.50 -5.04 -7.08
C GLY A 391 -19.76 -5.89 -7.21
N LYS A 392 -19.87 -6.96 -6.40
CA LYS A 392 -21.05 -7.82 -6.38
C LYS A 392 -22.33 -7.05 -6.02
N LEU A 393 -22.29 -6.29 -4.93
CA LEU A 393 -23.44 -5.50 -4.49
C LEU A 393 -23.83 -4.46 -5.54
N ALA A 394 -22.84 -3.77 -6.12
CA ALA A 394 -23.11 -2.77 -7.14
C ALA A 394 -23.86 -3.38 -8.35
N VAL A 395 -23.35 -4.49 -8.88
CA VAL A 395 -23.90 -5.14 -10.08
C VAL A 395 -25.26 -5.79 -9.81
N GLU A 396 -25.37 -6.57 -8.73
CA GLU A 396 -26.62 -7.31 -8.46
C GLU A 396 -27.76 -6.42 -7.97
N HIS A 397 -27.46 -5.24 -7.41
CA HIS A 397 -28.47 -4.30 -6.91
C HIS A 397 -28.59 -3.04 -7.75
N MET A 398 -27.81 -2.88 -8.82
CA MET A 398 -27.85 -1.71 -9.72
C MET A 398 -27.73 -0.39 -8.94
N THR A 399 -26.71 -0.27 -8.10
CA THR A 399 -26.54 0.84 -7.16
C THR A 399 -25.06 1.21 -6.99
N PRO A 400 -24.73 2.47 -6.71
CA PRO A 400 -23.39 2.81 -6.32
C PRO A 400 -23.04 2.25 -4.92
N VAL A 401 -21.81 1.80 -4.76
CA VAL A 401 -21.21 1.33 -3.50
C VAL A 401 -19.96 2.14 -3.21
N ILE A 402 -19.89 2.76 -2.05
CA ILE A 402 -18.71 3.48 -1.57
C ILE A 402 -17.92 2.53 -0.68
N LEU A 403 -16.68 2.24 -1.08
CA LEU A 403 -15.74 1.43 -0.33
C LEU A 403 -14.73 2.36 0.36
N LEU A 404 -14.78 2.41 1.69
CA LEU A 404 -13.84 3.15 2.51
C LEU A 404 -12.62 2.29 2.83
N THR A 405 -11.46 2.82 2.54
CA THR A 405 -10.18 2.39 3.07
C THR A 405 -9.47 3.61 3.67
N ASP A 406 -8.22 3.52 4.02
CA ASP A 406 -7.43 4.67 4.49
C ASP A 406 -5.96 4.51 4.10
N ALA A 407 -5.18 5.59 4.25
CA ALA A 407 -3.77 5.61 3.87
C ALA A 407 -2.92 4.54 4.58
N PHE A 408 -3.28 4.13 5.80
CA PHE A 408 -2.60 3.06 6.52
C PHE A 408 -2.86 1.70 5.87
N ILE A 409 -4.14 1.32 5.69
CA ILE A 409 -4.52 0.04 5.10
C ILE A 409 -4.06 -0.03 3.63
N ALA A 410 -4.23 1.06 2.87
CA ALA A 410 -3.92 1.11 1.46
C ALA A 410 -2.44 0.92 1.14
N ASN A 411 -1.56 1.54 1.93
CA ASN A 411 -0.11 1.50 1.74
C ASN A 411 0.58 0.43 2.59
N GLY A 412 0.01 0.08 3.74
CA GLY A 412 0.48 -1.01 4.58
C GLY A 412 0.30 -2.36 3.92
N SER A 413 1.16 -3.30 4.24
CA SER A 413 1.08 -4.66 3.71
C SER A 413 0.97 -5.71 4.80
N SER A 414 0.43 -6.85 4.42
CA SER A 414 0.28 -8.03 5.26
C SER A 414 0.54 -9.30 4.45
N ALA A 415 0.94 -10.35 5.14
CA ALA A 415 1.01 -11.68 4.52
C ALA A 415 -0.40 -12.13 4.10
N TRP A 416 -0.55 -12.46 2.83
CA TRP A 416 -1.81 -12.80 2.20
C TRP A 416 -1.76 -14.18 1.56
N ARG A 417 -2.68 -15.04 1.99
CA ARG A 417 -2.95 -16.28 1.29
C ARG A 417 -3.78 -15.94 0.06
N ILE A 418 -3.26 -16.25 -1.13
CA ILE A 418 -3.97 -16.01 -2.38
C ILE A 418 -5.27 -16.82 -2.34
N PRO A 419 -6.45 -16.19 -2.53
CA PRO A 419 -7.71 -16.86 -2.43
C PRO A 419 -7.96 -17.85 -3.58
N GLU A 420 -8.66 -18.91 -3.28
CA GLU A 420 -9.15 -19.87 -4.27
C GLU A 420 -10.46 -19.33 -4.86
N MET A 421 -10.41 -18.89 -6.11
CA MET A 421 -11.54 -18.21 -6.74
C MET A 421 -12.80 -19.06 -6.89
N ASP A 422 -12.68 -20.38 -6.86
CA ASP A 422 -13.84 -21.29 -6.85
C ASP A 422 -14.71 -21.14 -5.59
N LYS A 423 -14.17 -20.59 -4.52
CA LYS A 423 -14.91 -20.32 -3.28
C LYS A 423 -15.72 -19.01 -3.31
N TYR A 424 -15.47 -18.18 -4.31
CA TYR A 424 -16.20 -16.91 -4.48
C TYR A 424 -17.44 -17.12 -5.34
N PRO A 425 -18.58 -16.52 -4.97
CA PRO A 425 -19.81 -16.68 -5.70
C PRO A 425 -19.74 -16.04 -7.09
N GLU A 426 -20.50 -16.60 -8.04
CA GLU A 426 -20.79 -15.92 -9.30
C GLU A 426 -21.57 -14.63 -9.04
N ILE A 427 -21.35 -13.62 -9.86
CA ILE A 427 -22.08 -12.35 -9.83
C ILE A 427 -23.01 -12.32 -11.03
N LYS A 428 -24.31 -12.12 -10.79
CA LYS A 428 -25.32 -12.23 -11.83
C LYS A 428 -25.94 -10.87 -12.17
N PRO A 429 -25.50 -10.22 -13.27
CA PRO A 429 -26.13 -8.99 -13.73
C PRO A 429 -27.59 -9.26 -14.10
N ASN A 430 -28.50 -8.33 -13.74
CA ASN A 430 -29.91 -8.44 -14.04
C ASN A 430 -30.24 -7.88 -15.44
N TYR A 431 -29.80 -8.59 -16.50
CA TYR A 431 -30.00 -8.14 -17.87
C TYR A 431 -31.48 -8.19 -18.32
N VAL A 432 -31.82 -7.32 -19.24
CA VAL A 432 -33.16 -7.27 -19.87
C VAL A 432 -33.54 -8.54 -20.62
N ALA A 433 -32.63 -9.40 -21.00
CA ALA A 433 -32.91 -10.74 -21.53
C ALA A 433 -33.79 -11.59 -20.58
N ASN A 434 -33.76 -11.28 -19.29
CA ASN A 434 -34.55 -11.93 -18.25
C ASN A 434 -35.95 -11.26 -18.05
N TYR A 435 -36.24 -10.22 -18.82
CA TYR A 435 -37.51 -9.49 -18.71
C TYR A 435 -38.62 -10.25 -19.40
N GLN A 436 -39.62 -10.72 -18.64
CA GLN A 436 -40.72 -11.55 -19.17
C GLN A 436 -42.11 -11.03 -18.86
N ASP A 437 -42.23 -9.92 -18.12
CA ASP A 437 -43.47 -9.58 -17.42
C ASP A 437 -44.48 -8.71 -18.18
N GLU A 438 -44.13 -8.01 -19.27
CA GLU A 438 -45.03 -7.08 -19.97
C GLU A 438 -44.74 -6.89 -21.45
N LYS A 439 -45.76 -6.49 -22.23
CA LYS A 439 -45.64 -6.18 -23.67
C LYS A 439 -44.81 -4.92 -23.94
N VAL A 440 -44.66 -4.05 -22.96
CA VAL A 440 -43.93 -2.79 -23.11
C VAL A 440 -42.93 -2.68 -21.98
N TRP A 441 -41.63 -2.69 -22.33
CA TRP A 441 -40.53 -2.48 -21.38
C TRP A 441 -40.44 -1.01 -20.96
N LYS A 442 -40.19 -0.80 -19.67
CA LYS A 442 -39.93 0.53 -19.09
C LYS A 442 -38.56 0.52 -18.37
N ALA A 443 -37.73 1.57 -18.54
CA ALA A 443 -36.35 1.64 -18.10
C ALA A 443 -36.15 1.41 -16.60
N TYR A 444 -37.11 1.81 -15.77
CA TYR A 444 -37.04 1.67 -14.31
C TYR A 444 -37.95 0.54 -13.78
N ARG A 445 -38.46 -0.31 -14.66
CA ARG A 445 -39.24 -1.48 -14.21
C ARG A 445 -38.36 -2.39 -13.38
N ARG A 446 -38.87 -2.73 -12.20
CA ARG A 446 -38.14 -3.57 -11.24
C ARG A 446 -38.59 -5.03 -11.34
N ASN A 447 -37.67 -5.91 -11.13
CA ASN A 447 -37.96 -7.32 -10.87
C ASN A 447 -38.80 -7.42 -9.60
N LYS A 448 -39.87 -8.24 -9.59
CA LYS A 448 -40.81 -8.34 -8.47
C LYS A 448 -40.22 -8.96 -7.22
N GLU A 449 -39.22 -9.80 -7.37
CA GLU A 449 -38.57 -10.52 -6.25
C GLU A 449 -37.38 -9.73 -5.70
N SER A 450 -36.46 -9.33 -6.58
CA SER A 450 -35.22 -8.65 -6.18
C SER A 450 -35.37 -7.15 -5.99
N LEU A 451 -36.46 -6.55 -6.50
CA LEU A 451 -36.72 -5.11 -6.55
C LEU A 451 -35.66 -4.32 -7.31
N VAL A 452 -34.86 -4.98 -8.14
CA VAL A 452 -33.78 -4.39 -8.92
C VAL A 452 -34.26 -4.14 -10.35
N ARG A 453 -33.91 -3.01 -10.94
CA ARG A 453 -34.21 -2.76 -12.33
C ARG A 453 -33.42 -3.65 -13.28
N TYR A 454 -33.92 -3.86 -14.47
CA TYR A 454 -33.23 -4.60 -15.51
C TYR A 454 -32.18 -3.73 -16.21
N TRP A 455 -31.03 -4.29 -16.49
CA TRP A 455 -29.94 -3.60 -17.16
C TRP A 455 -30.02 -3.79 -18.66
N ALA A 456 -30.41 -2.74 -19.37
CA ALA A 456 -30.39 -2.70 -20.84
C ALA A 456 -29.09 -2.01 -21.27
N ILE A 457 -28.25 -2.74 -21.98
CA ILE A 457 -26.99 -2.21 -22.51
C ILE A 457 -27.27 -1.53 -23.85
N PRO A 458 -26.68 -0.36 -24.16
CA PRO A 458 -26.83 0.32 -25.44
C PRO A 458 -26.59 -0.61 -26.63
N GLY A 459 -27.49 -0.60 -27.60
CA GLY A 459 -27.47 -1.49 -28.75
C GLY A 459 -28.30 -2.76 -28.60
N THR A 460 -28.87 -3.05 -27.42
CA THR A 460 -29.82 -4.16 -27.26
C THR A 460 -31.13 -3.85 -28.00
N GLU A 461 -31.45 -4.68 -28.99
CA GLU A 461 -32.62 -4.48 -29.85
C GLU A 461 -33.94 -4.50 -29.04
N GLY A 462 -34.83 -3.54 -29.27
CA GLY A 462 -36.10 -3.41 -28.56
C GLY A 462 -36.03 -2.71 -27.20
N PHE A 463 -34.85 -2.35 -26.72
CA PHE A 463 -34.66 -1.76 -25.39
C PHE A 463 -34.05 -0.35 -25.40
N ALA A 464 -34.22 0.39 -26.49
CA ALA A 464 -33.81 1.79 -26.57
C ALA A 464 -34.55 2.64 -25.53
N HIS A 465 -33.82 3.42 -24.73
CA HIS A 465 -34.36 4.18 -23.62
C HIS A 465 -33.49 5.36 -23.23
N ARG A 466 -34.03 6.22 -22.36
CA ARG A 466 -33.30 7.26 -21.67
C ARG A 466 -33.20 6.88 -20.18
N LEU A 467 -32.07 7.12 -19.57
CA LEU A 467 -31.89 7.13 -18.11
C LEU A 467 -31.88 8.57 -17.60
N GLY A 468 -32.30 8.74 -16.38
CA GLY A 468 -32.52 10.03 -15.77
C GLY A 468 -33.96 10.46 -15.93
N GLY A 469 -34.39 11.36 -15.12
CA GLY A 469 -35.74 11.83 -14.99
C GLY A 469 -36.06 12.09 -13.54
N LEU A 470 -37.12 12.86 -13.31
CA LEU A 470 -37.41 13.36 -11.97
C LEU A 470 -38.29 12.39 -11.18
N GLU A 471 -39.02 11.51 -11.87
CA GLU A 471 -39.94 10.60 -11.22
C GLU A 471 -39.67 9.16 -11.66
N LYS A 472 -39.65 8.28 -10.67
CA LYS A 472 -39.49 6.84 -10.84
C LYS A 472 -40.80 6.17 -10.52
N ASP A 473 -41.71 6.18 -11.46
CA ASP A 473 -42.99 5.52 -11.24
C ASP A 473 -42.83 4.01 -11.47
N TYR A 474 -42.28 3.48 -12.43
CA TYR A 474 -42.09 2.04 -12.67
C TYR A 474 -40.82 1.77 -13.50
#